data_94b1ad5f4d8ee43443ad2986c54a62da
#
_entry.id   94b1ad5f4d8ee43443ad2986c54a62da
#
_cell.length_a   1.000
_cell.length_b   1.000
_cell.length_c   1.000
_cell.angle_alpha   90.00
_cell.angle_beta   90.00
_cell.angle_gamma   90.00
#
_symmetry.space_group_name_H-M   'P 1'
#
loop_
_entity.id
_entity.type
_entity.pdbx_description
1 polymer ?
#
loop_
_entity_poly.entity_id
_entity_poly.type
_entity_poly.pdbx_seq_one_letter_code
_entity_poly.pdbx_strand_id
1 'polypeptide(L)'
;WQQQLLGDETTQESLISTQLDFWKEELKGLPDQMELPTDFQRPIETSYRGETIHFHIDEGMHSRLVELARKNGVSLFMVLQAGLSALFTRLGAGTDIPIGSPIAGRNDDVLSDIVGLFVNTLVLRTNTSGDPSFKELLNRVKQVNLAAYENQDVPFERLVEVLNPVRTRNSHPLFQVMLAFQNTPEATFHVPDLE
;
A
#
# COMPACT_ATOMS: atom_id res chain seq x y z
N TRP A 1 -21.37 3.16 12.47
CA TRP A 1 -21.24 2.26 11.35
C TRP A 1 -19.98 1.39 11.46
N GLN A 2 -18.78 1.96 11.46
CA GLN A 2 -17.52 1.18 11.50
C GLN A 2 -17.45 0.22 12.70
N GLN A 3 -17.77 0.68 13.91
CA GLN A 3 -17.79 -0.17 15.10
C GLN A 3 -18.80 -1.33 15.00
N GLN A 4 -19.95 -1.08 14.36
CA GLN A 4 -20.96 -2.12 14.13
C GLN A 4 -20.51 -3.14 13.07
N LEU A 5 -19.83 -2.68 12.03
CA LEU A 5 -19.27 -3.53 10.97
C LEU A 5 -18.17 -4.43 11.52
N LEU A 6 -17.21 -3.85 12.22
CA LEU A 6 -16.04 -4.55 12.74
C LEU A 6 -16.37 -5.50 13.90
N GLY A 7 -17.36 -5.13 14.71
CA GLY A 7 -17.73 -5.89 15.91
C GLY A 7 -16.74 -5.71 17.06
N ASP A 8 -16.82 -6.60 18.03
CA ASP A 8 -15.96 -6.59 19.23
C ASP A 8 -14.73 -7.46 19.01
N GLU A 9 -13.56 -6.90 19.24
CA GLU A 9 -12.25 -7.57 19.07
C GLU A 9 -12.07 -8.77 20.02
N THR A 10 -12.78 -8.78 21.16
CA THR A 10 -12.75 -9.90 22.09
C THR A 10 -13.60 -11.10 21.62
N THR A 11 -14.44 -10.88 20.60
CA THR A 11 -15.27 -11.92 20.01
C THR A 11 -14.53 -12.59 18.86
N GLN A 12 -14.22 -13.86 18.99
CA GLN A 12 -13.37 -14.63 18.06
C GLN A 12 -13.91 -14.68 16.61
N GLU A 13 -15.21 -14.53 16.41
CA GLU A 13 -15.87 -14.55 15.09
C GLU A 13 -16.18 -13.15 14.56
N SER A 14 -15.74 -12.09 15.23
CA SER A 14 -15.92 -10.72 14.73
C SER A 14 -15.05 -10.45 13.51
N LEU A 15 -15.51 -9.53 12.65
CA LEU A 15 -14.74 -9.14 11.46
C LEU A 15 -13.36 -8.61 11.82
N ILE A 16 -13.28 -7.76 12.88
CA ILE A 16 -11.99 -7.20 13.33
C ILE A 16 -11.04 -8.29 13.81
N SER A 17 -11.51 -9.27 14.60
CA SER A 17 -10.68 -10.35 15.09
C SER A 17 -10.12 -11.19 13.93
N THR A 18 -10.97 -11.57 12.99
CA THR A 18 -10.59 -12.37 11.82
C THR A 18 -9.55 -11.64 10.96
N GLN A 19 -9.78 -10.37 10.66
CA GLN A 19 -8.86 -9.58 9.84
C GLN A 19 -7.55 -9.27 10.57
N LEU A 20 -7.58 -9.02 11.88
CA LEU A 20 -6.36 -8.86 12.67
C LEU A 20 -5.50 -10.13 12.69
N ASP A 21 -6.11 -11.31 12.78
CA ASP A 21 -5.37 -12.57 12.74
C ASP A 21 -4.75 -12.81 11.36
N PHE A 22 -5.45 -12.46 10.26
CA PHE A 22 -4.87 -12.44 8.92
C PHE A 22 -3.63 -11.54 8.87
N TRP A 23 -3.74 -10.29 9.32
CA TRP A 23 -2.62 -9.34 9.26
C TRP A 23 -1.45 -9.73 10.17
N LYS A 24 -1.70 -10.34 11.32
CA LYS A 24 -0.64 -10.88 12.20
C LYS A 24 0.20 -11.95 11.49
N GLU A 25 -0.44 -12.88 10.77
CA GLU A 25 0.28 -13.91 10.02
C GLU A 25 0.96 -13.35 8.75
N GLU A 26 0.27 -12.49 7.99
CA GLU A 26 0.80 -11.89 6.77
C GLU A 26 2.04 -11.03 7.03
N LEU A 27 2.05 -10.28 8.12
CA LEU A 27 3.14 -9.37 8.49
C LEU A 27 4.12 -9.97 9.52
N LYS A 28 4.00 -11.25 9.83
CA LYS A 28 4.92 -11.95 10.73
C LYS A 28 6.34 -11.96 10.18
N GLY A 29 7.30 -11.56 11.03
CA GLY A 29 8.70 -11.49 10.63
C GLY A 29 8.99 -10.44 9.55
N LEU A 30 8.13 -9.44 9.41
CA LEU A 30 8.40 -8.29 8.56
C LEU A 30 9.72 -7.63 8.96
N PRO A 31 10.62 -7.29 8.02
CA PRO A 31 11.85 -6.59 8.37
C PRO A 31 11.55 -5.21 8.99
N ASP A 32 12.28 -4.85 10.03
CA ASP A 32 12.10 -3.56 10.72
C ASP A 32 12.31 -2.38 9.78
N GLN A 33 13.17 -2.54 8.79
CA GLN A 33 13.48 -1.51 7.80
C GLN A 33 13.91 -2.15 6.48
N MET A 34 13.44 -1.57 5.38
CA MET A 34 13.91 -1.89 4.03
C MET A 34 15.19 -1.09 3.74
N GLU A 35 16.29 -1.79 3.43
CA GLU A 35 17.58 -1.16 3.15
C GLU A 35 17.66 -0.67 1.70
N LEU A 36 17.22 0.56 1.46
CA LEU A 36 17.46 1.23 0.18
C LEU A 36 18.83 1.91 0.16
N PRO A 37 19.53 1.92 -0.98
CA PRO A 37 20.79 2.65 -1.09
C PRO A 37 20.57 4.15 -0.85
N THR A 38 21.41 4.75 -0.01
CA THR A 38 21.34 6.18 0.32
C THR A 38 22.73 6.77 0.21
N ASP A 39 22.85 7.99 -0.32
CA ASP A 39 24.11 8.72 -0.38
C ASP A 39 24.53 9.29 0.97
N PHE A 40 23.57 9.51 1.87
CA PHE A 40 23.78 10.06 3.20
C PHE A 40 23.10 9.20 4.25
N GLN A 41 23.71 9.17 5.43
CA GLN A 41 23.09 8.49 6.57
C GLN A 41 21.78 9.17 6.95
N ARG A 42 20.77 8.35 7.23
CA ARG A 42 19.48 8.85 7.73
C ARG A 42 19.68 9.49 9.10
N PRO A 43 19.19 10.73 9.32
CA PRO A 43 19.32 11.40 10.61
C PRO A 43 18.55 10.66 11.71
N ILE A 44 18.96 10.84 12.96
CA ILE A 44 18.30 10.21 14.12
C ILE A 44 16.86 10.71 14.27
N GLU A 45 16.61 11.98 13.92
CA GLU A 45 15.28 12.59 13.92
C GLU A 45 14.88 12.98 12.50
N THR A 46 13.62 12.75 12.16
CA THR A 46 13.08 13.11 10.84
C THR A 46 13.11 14.63 10.65
N SER A 47 13.74 15.11 9.59
CA SER A 47 13.81 16.53 9.26
C SER A 47 12.51 17.10 8.69
N TYR A 48 11.58 16.24 8.28
CA TYR A 48 10.34 16.57 7.53
C TYR A 48 10.60 17.36 6.24
N ARG A 49 11.83 17.37 5.75
CA ARG A 49 12.17 17.94 4.44
C ARG A 49 11.97 16.86 3.37
N GLY A 50 11.31 17.24 2.29
CA GLY A 50 11.09 16.37 1.14
C GLY A 50 11.29 17.14 -0.14
N GLU A 51 11.45 16.40 -1.22
CA GLU A 51 11.55 16.93 -2.57
C GLU A 51 10.64 16.11 -3.50
N THR A 52 10.13 16.75 -4.54
CA THR A 52 9.31 16.11 -5.55
C THR A 52 10.06 16.01 -6.86
N ILE A 53 10.19 14.80 -7.38
CA ILE A 53 10.76 14.54 -8.70
C ILE A 53 9.62 14.14 -9.64
N HIS A 54 9.36 14.97 -10.65
CA HIS A 54 8.36 14.68 -11.67
C HIS A 54 8.97 13.88 -12.81
N PHE A 55 8.29 12.82 -13.22
CA PHE A 55 8.61 12.09 -14.43
C PHE A 55 7.32 11.77 -15.18
N HIS A 56 7.45 11.55 -16.48
CA HIS A 56 6.32 11.27 -17.35
C HIS A 56 6.48 9.91 -18.01
N ILE A 57 5.40 9.15 -18.06
CA ILE A 57 5.29 7.92 -18.84
C ILE A 57 4.51 8.27 -20.10
N ASP A 58 5.14 8.13 -21.26
CA ASP A 58 4.50 8.44 -22.53
C ASP A 58 3.31 7.49 -22.82
N GLU A 59 2.45 7.91 -23.76
CA GLU A 59 1.24 7.17 -24.15
C GLU A 59 1.56 5.75 -24.65
N GLY A 60 2.65 5.57 -25.40
CA GLY A 60 3.07 4.28 -25.94
C GLY A 60 3.48 3.32 -24.82
N MET A 61 4.21 3.79 -23.83
CA MET A 61 4.57 3.00 -22.66
C MET A 61 3.34 2.71 -21.81
N HIS A 62 2.49 3.70 -21.54
CA HIS A 62 1.24 3.52 -20.80
C HIS A 62 0.36 2.43 -21.45
N SER A 63 0.15 2.50 -22.76
CA SER A 63 -0.64 1.51 -23.50
C SER A 63 -0.08 0.10 -23.37
N ARG A 64 1.25 -0.07 -23.41
CA ARG A 64 1.91 -1.37 -23.20
C ARG A 64 1.73 -1.90 -21.77
N LEU A 65 1.79 -1.03 -20.77
CA LEU A 65 1.56 -1.42 -19.36
C LEU A 65 0.10 -1.85 -19.14
N VAL A 66 -0.86 -1.15 -19.73
CA VAL A 66 -2.29 -1.52 -19.68
C VAL A 66 -2.53 -2.87 -20.38
N GLU A 67 -1.92 -3.09 -21.55
CA GLU A 67 -2.01 -4.37 -22.26
C GLU A 67 -1.40 -5.52 -21.44
N LEU A 68 -0.24 -5.28 -20.80
CA LEU A 68 0.40 -6.26 -19.93
C LEU A 68 -0.52 -6.61 -18.74
N ALA A 69 -1.13 -5.61 -18.11
CA ALA A 69 -2.08 -5.80 -17.02
C ALA A 69 -3.25 -6.69 -17.48
N ARG A 70 -3.87 -6.34 -18.62
CA ARG A 70 -5.01 -7.08 -19.19
C ARG A 70 -4.64 -8.53 -19.52
N LYS A 71 -3.50 -8.78 -20.16
CA LYS A 71 -3.03 -10.13 -20.53
C LYS A 71 -2.80 -11.03 -19.32
N ASN A 72 -2.46 -10.46 -18.17
CA ASN A 72 -2.19 -11.22 -16.95
C ASN A 72 -3.38 -11.18 -15.94
N GLY A 73 -4.48 -10.52 -16.28
CA GLY A 73 -5.66 -10.42 -15.40
C GLY A 73 -5.34 -9.70 -14.09
N VAL A 74 -4.54 -8.63 -14.15
CA VAL A 74 -4.14 -7.76 -13.02
C VAL A 74 -4.48 -6.32 -13.33
N SER A 75 -4.49 -5.44 -12.32
CA SER A 75 -4.65 -4.01 -12.50
C SER A 75 -3.34 -3.33 -12.91
N LEU A 76 -3.42 -2.12 -13.48
CA LEU A 76 -2.24 -1.30 -13.75
C LEU A 76 -1.46 -1.00 -12.46
N PHE A 77 -2.16 -0.75 -11.34
CA PHE A 77 -1.54 -0.60 -10.03
C PHE A 77 -0.66 -1.80 -9.67
N MET A 78 -1.16 -3.03 -9.85
CA MET A 78 -0.41 -4.26 -9.55
C MET A 78 0.84 -4.40 -10.47
N VAL A 79 0.76 -3.95 -11.73
CA VAL A 79 1.93 -3.91 -12.63
C VAL A 79 2.99 -2.94 -12.10
N LEU A 80 2.58 -1.75 -11.67
CA LEU A 80 3.48 -0.74 -11.11
C LEU A 80 4.09 -1.23 -9.78
N GLN A 81 3.29 -1.84 -8.90
CA GLN A 81 3.78 -2.44 -7.66
C GLN A 81 4.82 -3.54 -7.92
N ALA A 82 4.56 -4.43 -8.87
CA ALA A 82 5.50 -5.49 -9.24
C ALA A 82 6.82 -4.91 -9.79
N GLY A 83 6.73 -3.90 -10.67
CA GLY A 83 7.88 -3.20 -11.20
C GLY A 83 8.71 -2.52 -10.12
N LEU A 84 8.05 -1.83 -9.18
CA LEU A 84 8.68 -1.15 -8.06
C LEU A 84 9.35 -2.17 -7.10
N SER A 85 8.69 -3.27 -6.78
CA SER A 85 9.25 -4.34 -5.95
C SER A 85 10.49 -4.98 -6.60
N ALA A 86 10.44 -5.25 -7.90
CA ALA A 86 11.60 -5.76 -8.65
C ALA A 86 12.76 -4.76 -8.68
N LEU A 87 12.46 -3.46 -8.83
CA LEU A 87 13.46 -2.39 -8.77
C LEU A 87 14.14 -2.36 -7.39
N PHE A 88 13.39 -2.38 -6.30
CA PHE A 88 13.95 -2.35 -4.95
C PHE A 88 14.82 -3.56 -4.67
N THR A 89 14.40 -4.74 -5.08
CA THR A 89 15.25 -5.95 -4.98
C THR A 89 16.56 -5.79 -5.73
N ARG A 90 16.54 -5.23 -6.95
CA ARG A 90 17.74 -4.96 -7.74
C ARG A 90 18.65 -3.88 -7.15
N LEU A 91 18.08 -2.95 -6.39
CA LEU A 91 18.81 -1.93 -5.65
C LEU A 91 19.38 -2.44 -4.31
N GLY A 92 19.14 -3.70 -3.95
CA GLY A 92 19.70 -4.30 -2.74
C GLY A 92 18.80 -4.23 -1.51
N ALA A 93 17.52 -3.83 -1.66
CA ALA A 93 16.56 -3.76 -0.55
C ALA A 93 16.10 -5.13 -0.01
N GLY A 94 16.73 -6.22 -0.47
CA GLY A 94 16.32 -7.59 -0.14
C GLY A 94 15.21 -8.10 -1.07
N THR A 95 14.55 -9.17 -0.64
CA THR A 95 13.51 -9.86 -1.42
C THR A 95 12.14 -9.82 -0.75
N ASP A 96 12.03 -9.21 0.39
CA ASP A 96 10.80 -9.01 1.16
C ASP A 96 10.47 -7.51 1.16
N ILE A 97 9.53 -7.13 0.29
CA ILE A 97 9.29 -5.72 -0.06
C ILE A 97 7.92 -5.28 0.45
N PRO A 98 7.84 -4.63 1.63
CA PRO A 98 6.61 -4.02 2.12
C PRO A 98 6.41 -2.63 1.50
N ILE A 99 5.26 -2.43 0.88
CA ILE A 99 4.84 -1.14 0.31
C ILE A 99 3.52 -0.74 0.96
N GLY A 100 3.46 0.45 1.54
CA GLY A 100 2.21 1.06 1.99
C GLY A 100 1.37 1.50 0.79
N SER A 101 0.06 1.32 0.85
CA SER A 101 -0.84 1.84 -0.17
C SER A 101 -2.10 2.41 0.47
N PRO A 102 -2.46 3.68 0.19
CA PRO A 102 -3.70 4.24 0.67
C PRO A 102 -4.89 3.66 -0.11
N ILE A 103 -6.00 3.44 0.59
CA ILE A 103 -7.28 3.06 0.03
C ILE A 103 -8.36 4.05 0.46
N ALA A 104 -9.38 4.22 -0.35
CA ALA A 104 -10.45 5.20 -0.08
C ALA A 104 -11.29 4.85 1.15
N GLY A 105 -11.39 3.56 1.53
CA GLY A 105 -12.18 3.11 2.68
C GLY A 105 -13.69 3.33 2.54
N ARG A 106 -14.18 3.52 1.32
CA ARG A 106 -15.60 3.76 0.98
C ARG A 106 -16.16 2.56 0.20
N ASN A 107 -16.22 1.41 0.88
CA ASN A 107 -16.65 0.14 0.26
C ASN A 107 -18.17 -0.02 0.19
N ASP A 108 -18.92 0.90 0.80
CA ASP A 108 -20.37 0.95 0.80
C ASP A 108 -20.83 2.24 0.11
N ASP A 109 -21.78 2.12 -0.83
CA ASP A 109 -22.31 3.26 -1.58
C ASP A 109 -22.92 4.33 -0.65
N VAL A 110 -23.46 3.93 0.50
CA VAL A 110 -23.99 4.84 1.53
C VAL A 110 -22.93 5.80 2.06
N LEU A 111 -21.64 5.42 1.99
CA LEU A 111 -20.52 6.26 2.46
C LEU A 111 -20.08 7.30 1.43
N SER A 112 -20.55 7.20 0.18
CA SER A 112 -20.06 8.04 -0.92
C SER A 112 -20.36 9.53 -0.70
N ASP A 113 -21.52 9.85 -0.14
CA ASP A 113 -22.00 11.23 0.10
C ASP A 113 -21.63 11.76 1.51
N ILE A 114 -20.99 10.95 2.34
CA ILE A 114 -20.64 11.35 3.71
C ILE A 114 -19.32 12.09 3.71
N VAL A 115 -19.29 13.29 4.25
CA VAL A 115 -18.06 14.05 4.49
C VAL A 115 -17.34 13.47 5.71
N GLY A 116 -16.09 13.04 5.53
CA GLY A 116 -15.30 12.45 6.61
C GLY A 116 -14.01 11.81 6.12
N LEU A 117 -13.12 11.46 7.06
CA LEU A 117 -11.91 10.73 6.79
C LEU A 117 -12.21 9.22 6.79
N PHE A 118 -12.16 8.60 5.62
CA PHE A 118 -12.36 7.16 5.43
C PHE A 118 -11.10 6.45 4.92
N VAL A 119 -10.09 7.24 4.54
CA VAL A 119 -8.83 6.68 4.02
C VAL A 119 -8.21 5.75 5.04
N ASN A 120 -7.85 4.57 4.59
CA ASN A 120 -7.05 3.61 5.34
C ASN A 120 -5.76 3.28 4.57
N THR A 121 -4.82 2.63 5.22
CA THR A 121 -3.55 2.22 4.61
C THR A 121 -3.38 0.72 4.71
N LEU A 122 -3.05 0.08 3.59
CA LEU A 122 -2.71 -1.34 3.53
C LEU A 122 -1.19 -1.52 3.43
N VAL A 123 -0.68 -2.61 3.97
CA VAL A 123 0.71 -3.04 3.81
C VAL A 123 0.76 -4.18 2.81
N LEU A 124 1.23 -3.88 1.60
CA LEU A 124 1.33 -4.83 0.50
C LEU A 124 2.73 -5.45 0.50
N ARG A 125 2.88 -6.61 1.13
CA ARG A 125 4.15 -7.31 1.29
C ARG A 125 4.42 -8.21 0.09
N THR A 126 5.37 -7.85 -0.77
CA THR A 126 5.71 -8.57 -1.98
C THR A 126 6.99 -9.39 -1.80
N ASN A 127 6.89 -10.71 -1.98
CA ASN A 127 8.05 -11.59 -1.99
C ASN A 127 8.61 -11.72 -3.42
N THR A 128 9.86 -11.26 -3.62
CA THR A 128 10.58 -11.31 -4.89
C THR A 128 11.65 -12.40 -4.90
N SER A 129 11.76 -13.26 -3.87
CA SER A 129 12.78 -14.30 -3.76
C SER A 129 12.65 -15.38 -4.84
N GLY A 130 13.77 -16.06 -5.13
CA GLY A 130 13.83 -17.19 -6.06
C GLY A 130 13.91 -16.79 -7.54
N ASP A 131 14.30 -15.54 -7.83
CA ASP A 131 14.46 -15.02 -9.20
C ASP A 131 13.21 -15.29 -10.10
N PRO A 132 12.02 -14.87 -9.67
CA PRO A 132 10.79 -15.14 -10.41
C PRO A 132 10.78 -14.41 -11.74
N SER A 133 10.16 -15.01 -12.76
CA SER A 133 9.80 -14.27 -13.96
C SER A 133 8.84 -13.13 -13.60
N PHE A 134 8.80 -12.06 -14.41
CA PHE A 134 7.90 -10.94 -14.15
C PHE A 134 6.41 -11.37 -14.10
N LYS A 135 6.03 -12.36 -14.91
CA LYS A 135 4.69 -12.95 -14.88
C LYS A 135 4.40 -13.65 -13.54
N GLU A 136 5.36 -14.37 -13.01
CA GLU A 136 5.23 -15.01 -11.69
C GLU A 136 5.14 -13.97 -10.57
N LEU A 137 5.96 -12.92 -10.65
CA LEU A 137 5.90 -11.79 -9.72
C LEU A 137 4.53 -11.10 -9.76
N LEU A 138 3.96 -10.88 -10.96
CA LEU A 138 2.60 -10.35 -11.10
C LEU A 138 1.55 -11.24 -10.43
N ASN A 139 1.70 -12.56 -10.52
CA ASN A 139 0.79 -13.48 -9.82
C ASN A 139 0.92 -13.38 -8.30
N ARG A 140 2.15 -13.28 -7.76
CA ARG A 140 2.39 -13.06 -6.32
C ARG A 140 1.75 -11.75 -5.86
N VAL A 141 2.00 -10.66 -6.58
CA VAL A 141 1.41 -9.34 -6.30
C VAL A 141 -0.12 -9.39 -6.34
N LYS A 142 -0.70 -10.08 -7.31
CA LYS A 142 -2.15 -10.26 -7.39
C LYS A 142 -2.71 -10.93 -6.14
N GLN A 143 -2.09 -12.02 -5.68
CA GLN A 143 -2.55 -12.72 -4.47
C GLN A 143 -2.46 -11.82 -3.23
N VAL A 144 -1.35 -11.13 -3.05
CA VAL A 144 -1.17 -10.18 -1.94
C VAL A 144 -2.25 -9.10 -1.95
N ASN A 145 -2.50 -8.49 -3.12
CA ASN A 145 -3.51 -7.42 -3.21
C ASN A 145 -4.93 -7.92 -2.93
N LEU A 146 -5.32 -9.06 -3.50
CA LEU A 146 -6.66 -9.62 -3.27
C LEU A 146 -6.87 -9.96 -1.79
N ALA A 147 -5.90 -10.63 -1.16
CA ALA A 147 -5.97 -10.94 0.26
C ALA A 147 -6.01 -9.67 1.14
N ALA A 148 -5.21 -8.65 0.79
CA ALA A 148 -5.24 -7.37 1.50
C ALA A 148 -6.59 -6.64 1.36
N TYR A 149 -7.21 -6.66 0.17
CA TYR A 149 -8.53 -6.05 -0.04
C TYR A 149 -9.65 -6.80 0.69
N GLU A 150 -9.58 -8.11 0.81
CA GLU A 150 -10.53 -8.89 1.63
C GLU A 150 -10.42 -8.58 3.12
N ASN A 151 -9.28 -8.02 3.58
CA ASN A 151 -8.99 -7.72 4.98
C ASN A 151 -8.70 -6.22 5.23
N GLN A 152 -9.35 -5.33 4.46
CA GLN A 152 -9.02 -3.90 4.43
C GLN A 152 -9.71 -3.02 5.48
N ASP A 153 -10.61 -3.59 6.30
CA ASP A 153 -11.46 -2.79 7.19
C ASP A 153 -10.80 -2.46 8.53
N VAL A 154 -9.75 -3.20 8.91
CA VAL A 154 -8.96 -2.91 10.12
C VAL A 154 -8.23 -1.57 9.95
N PRO A 155 -8.42 -0.59 10.86
CA PRO A 155 -7.66 0.65 10.84
C PRO A 155 -6.16 0.39 10.96
N PHE A 156 -5.36 1.10 10.15
CA PHE A 156 -3.90 0.95 10.14
C PHE A 156 -3.28 1.17 11.53
N GLU A 157 -3.77 2.16 12.27
CA GLU A 157 -3.30 2.48 13.62
C GLU A 157 -3.51 1.27 14.55
N ARG A 158 -4.65 0.59 14.43
CA ARG A 158 -4.93 -0.60 15.22
C ARG A 158 -4.00 -1.75 14.88
N LEU A 159 -3.69 -1.91 13.59
CA LEU A 159 -2.72 -2.90 13.12
C LEU A 159 -1.33 -2.63 13.72
N VAL A 160 -0.88 -1.37 13.71
CA VAL A 160 0.41 -0.96 14.33
C VAL A 160 0.43 -1.23 15.84
N GLU A 161 -0.66 -0.99 16.55
CA GLU A 161 -0.76 -1.29 17.98
C GLU A 161 -0.63 -2.79 18.26
N VAL A 162 -1.33 -3.63 17.51
CA VAL A 162 -1.37 -5.09 17.71
C VAL A 162 -0.04 -5.74 17.33
N LEU A 163 0.57 -5.33 16.22
CA LEU A 163 1.86 -5.84 15.78
C LEU A 163 3.03 -5.30 16.61
N ASN A 164 2.84 -4.16 17.25
CA ASN A 164 3.83 -3.49 18.08
C ASN A 164 5.26 -3.49 17.51
N PRO A 165 5.45 -3.01 16.24
CA PRO A 165 6.75 -3.00 15.59
C PRO A 165 7.75 -2.13 16.35
N VAL A 166 9.04 -2.36 16.12
CA VAL A 166 10.09 -1.50 16.67
C VAL A 166 9.88 -0.07 16.18
N ARG A 167 9.61 0.84 17.12
CA ARG A 167 9.37 2.26 16.81
C ARG A 167 10.69 3.01 16.78
N THR A 168 11.03 3.54 15.62
CA THR A 168 12.15 4.46 15.45
C THR A 168 11.62 5.89 15.21
N ARG A 169 12.37 6.90 15.59
CA ARG A 169 11.97 8.32 15.39
C ARG A 169 12.15 8.78 13.94
N ASN A 170 12.80 7.97 13.12
CA ASN A 170 13.21 8.34 11.77
C ASN A 170 12.66 7.45 10.66
N SER A 171 11.79 6.49 10.98
CA SER A 171 11.15 5.65 9.99
C SER A 171 9.68 5.39 10.33
N HIS A 172 8.87 5.22 9.28
CA HIS A 172 7.48 4.82 9.41
C HIS A 172 7.40 3.34 9.82
N PRO A 173 6.54 2.95 10.76
CA PRO A 173 6.34 1.56 11.12
C PRO A 173 5.78 0.77 9.92
N LEU A 174 6.16 -0.50 9.81
CA LEU A 174 5.72 -1.49 8.84
C LEU A 174 6.16 -1.26 7.38
N PHE A 175 6.41 -0.03 6.92
CA PHE A 175 6.92 0.26 5.58
C PHE A 175 7.61 1.62 5.51
N GLN A 176 8.52 1.82 4.55
CA GLN A 176 9.22 3.09 4.32
C GLN A 176 8.94 3.68 2.94
N VAL A 177 8.21 2.95 2.10
CA VAL A 177 7.79 3.37 0.77
C VAL A 177 6.28 3.25 0.65
N MET A 178 5.65 4.24 0.06
CA MET A 178 4.22 4.25 -0.23
C MET A 178 4.01 4.38 -1.74
N LEU A 179 3.10 3.57 -2.27
CA LEU A 179 2.61 3.68 -3.66
C LEU A 179 1.15 4.13 -3.63
N ALA A 180 0.92 5.39 -4.02
CA ALA A 180 -0.42 5.94 -4.17
C ALA A 180 -0.75 6.08 -5.68
N PHE A 181 -1.82 5.44 -6.11
CA PHE A 181 -2.31 5.53 -7.48
C PHE A 181 -3.57 6.38 -7.51
N GLN A 182 -3.42 7.62 -8.00
CA GLN A 182 -4.53 8.57 -8.07
C GLN A 182 -5.24 8.44 -9.42
N ASN A 183 -6.43 7.89 -9.40
CA ASN A 183 -7.31 7.75 -10.56
C ASN A 183 -8.62 8.56 -10.41
N THR A 184 -8.65 9.48 -9.44
CA THR A 184 -9.79 10.37 -9.24
C THR A 184 -9.75 11.48 -10.29
N PRO A 185 -10.87 11.80 -10.97
CA PRO A 185 -10.94 12.95 -11.84
C PRO A 185 -10.53 14.22 -11.11
N GLU A 186 -9.76 15.09 -11.77
CA GLU A 186 -9.43 16.40 -11.21
C GLU A 186 -10.72 17.16 -10.93
N ALA A 187 -10.92 17.57 -9.67
CA ALA A 187 -12.02 18.43 -9.31
C ALA A 187 -11.79 19.82 -9.92
N THR A 188 -12.51 20.15 -10.98
CA THR A 188 -12.54 21.52 -11.48
C THR A 188 -13.43 22.36 -10.56
N PHE A 189 -12.78 23.17 -9.74
CA PHE A 189 -13.49 24.12 -8.90
C PHE A 189 -13.68 25.42 -9.71
N HIS A 190 -14.89 25.69 -10.12
CA HIS A 190 -15.24 26.92 -10.80
C HIS A 190 -16.06 27.80 -9.84
N VAL A 191 -15.45 28.88 -9.38
CA VAL A 191 -16.16 29.90 -8.59
C VAL A 191 -16.51 31.02 -9.55
N PRO A 192 -17.82 31.29 -9.80
CA PRO A 192 -18.22 32.43 -10.58
C PRO A 192 -17.66 33.70 -9.89
N ASP A 193 -17.09 34.61 -10.65
CA ASP A 193 -16.55 35.90 -10.19
C ASP A 193 -15.22 35.90 -9.38
N LEU A 194 -14.47 34.80 -9.40
CA LEU A 194 -13.05 34.78 -8.96
C LEU A 194 -12.18 34.39 -10.15
N GLU A 195 -11.46 35.37 -10.72
CA GLU A 195 -10.31 35.14 -11.61
C GLU A 195 -9.06 34.75 -10.85
#